data_22d3cd0b352f0ced2b5fa7dbd6848727
#
_entry.id   22d3cd0b352f0ced2b5fa7dbd6848727
#
_cell.length_a   1.000
_cell.length_b   1.000
_cell.length_c   1.000
_cell.angle_alpha   90.00
_cell.angle_beta   90.00
_cell.angle_gamma   90.00
#
_symmetry.space_group_name_H-M   'P 1'
#
loop_
_entity.id
_entity.type
_entity.pdbx_description
1 polymer ?
#
loop_
_entity_poly.entity_id
_entity_poly.type
_entity_poly.pdbx_seq_one_letter_code
_entity_poly.pdbx_strand_id
1 'polypeptide(L)'
;DAGRCFVLPAESAAEAVMVAGVDVRAAGSLLDVCAHLCGREALPRASAPAQRAAPVWPDLADVRGQLQARRALEIAAAGSHSLLFSGPPGTGKSMLAARLPGLLPDLEEAEALETAAVLSGAGLFDAARLMHRPFRAPHHSASMAALTGGGLKVRPGEVSLAHLGVLFLDELPEFQRPV
;
A
#
# COMPACT_ATOMS: atom_id res chain seq x y z
N ASP A 1 -15.07 -4.02 -20.08
CA ASP A 1 -15.41 -5.46 -20.02
C ASP A 1 -15.45 -6.04 -21.41
N ALA A 2 -14.29 -6.49 -21.92
CA ALA A 2 -14.16 -6.93 -23.32
C ALA A 2 -14.28 -8.46 -23.49
N GLY A 3 -14.68 -9.19 -22.43
CA GLY A 3 -14.77 -10.66 -22.42
C GLY A 3 -13.45 -11.36 -22.78
N ARG A 4 -12.32 -10.70 -22.53
CA ARG A 4 -10.98 -11.23 -22.83
C ARG A 4 -10.46 -12.04 -21.65
N CYS A 5 -9.80 -13.18 -21.96
CA CYS A 5 -9.04 -13.95 -21.00
C CYS A 5 -7.60 -13.45 -20.99
N PHE A 6 -7.03 -13.26 -19.80
CA PHE A 6 -5.62 -12.89 -19.62
C PHE A 6 -4.83 -14.14 -19.27
N VAL A 7 -3.72 -14.36 -19.97
CA VAL A 7 -2.75 -15.40 -19.64
C VAL A 7 -1.54 -14.73 -19.04
N LEU A 8 -1.23 -15.03 -17.80
CA LEU A 8 -0.17 -14.38 -17.01
C LEU A 8 0.73 -15.46 -16.38
N PRO A 9 2.00 -15.10 -16.08
CA PRO A 9 2.84 -15.93 -15.22
C PRO A 9 2.14 -16.23 -13.90
N ALA A 10 2.33 -17.41 -13.34
CA ALA A 10 1.64 -17.86 -12.12
C ALA A 10 1.81 -16.88 -10.94
N GLU A 11 2.98 -16.26 -10.83
CA GLU A 11 3.28 -15.26 -9.78
C GLU A 11 2.43 -13.99 -9.92
N SER A 12 2.25 -13.48 -11.14
CA SER A 12 1.46 -12.27 -11.42
C SER A 12 -0.04 -12.55 -11.52
N ALA A 13 -0.43 -13.78 -11.83
CA ALA A 13 -1.83 -14.15 -11.97
C ALA A 13 -2.60 -14.03 -10.66
N ALA A 14 -1.95 -14.27 -9.52
CA ALA A 14 -2.53 -14.14 -8.19
C ALA A 14 -2.89 -12.68 -7.84
N GLU A 15 -2.14 -11.71 -8.34
CA GLU A 15 -2.45 -10.28 -8.20
C GLU A 15 -3.60 -9.88 -9.14
N ALA A 16 -3.53 -10.29 -10.40
CA ALA A 16 -4.50 -9.90 -11.42
C ALA A 16 -5.93 -10.39 -11.12
N VAL A 17 -6.08 -11.55 -10.48
CA VAL A 17 -7.39 -12.11 -10.13
C VAL A 17 -8.11 -11.31 -9.02
N MET A 18 -7.42 -10.40 -8.33
CA MET A 18 -8.03 -9.50 -7.34
C MET A 18 -8.94 -8.45 -7.99
N VAL A 19 -8.79 -8.21 -9.29
CA VAL A 19 -9.69 -7.34 -10.05
C VAL A 19 -10.98 -8.10 -10.37
N ALA A 20 -12.12 -7.57 -9.92
CA ALA A 20 -13.41 -8.21 -10.12
C ALA A 20 -13.75 -8.36 -11.62
N GLY A 21 -14.31 -9.52 -11.97
CA GLY A 21 -14.81 -9.78 -13.33
C GLY A 21 -13.77 -10.12 -14.40
N VAL A 22 -12.50 -10.35 -14.02
CA VAL A 22 -11.41 -10.70 -14.94
C VAL A 22 -11.22 -12.22 -15.01
N ASP A 23 -11.21 -12.81 -16.22
CA ASP A 23 -10.80 -14.21 -16.41
C ASP A 23 -9.28 -14.27 -16.58
N VAL A 24 -8.60 -14.79 -15.58
CA VAL A 24 -7.14 -14.91 -15.53
C VAL A 24 -6.73 -16.37 -15.54
N ARG A 25 -5.81 -16.73 -16.45
CA ARG A 25 -5.18 -18.05 -16.53
C ARG A 25 -3.73 -17.96 -16.10
N ALA A 26 -3.32 -18.86 -15.23
CA ALA A 26 -1.94 -18.94 -14.76
C ALA A 26 -1.12 -19.89 -15.63
N ALA A 27 0.03 -19.43 -16.13
CA ALA A 27 0.97 -20.23 -16.90
C ALA A 27 2.30 -20.33 -16.15
N GLY A 28 2.85 -21.55 -16.05
CA GLY A 28 4.17 -21.79 -15.48
C GLY A 28 5.30 -21.60 -16.51
N SER A 29 4.99 -21.79 -17.79
CA SER A 29 5.94 -21.71 -18.88
C SER A 29 5.29 -21.27 -20.19
N LEU A 30 6.11 -20.85 -21.17
CA LEU A 30 5.63 -20.56 -22.52
C LEU A 30 5.07 -21.82 -23.20
N LEU A 31 5.60 -22.99 -22.87
CA LEU A 31 5.11 -24.26 -23.44
C LEU A 31 3.68 -24.55 -23.00
N ASP A 32 3.32 -24.24 -21.78
CA ASP A 32 1.96 -24.39 -21.25
C ASP A 32 0.99 -23.46 -22.00
N VAL A 33 1.43 -22.25 -22.30
CA VAL A 33 0.64 -21.30 -23.12
C VAL A 33 0.43 -21.87 -24.53
N CYS A 34 1.48 -22.41 -25.16
CA CYS A 34 1.38 -23.03 -26.48
C CYS A 34 0.45 -24.26 -26.45
N ALA A 35 0.55 -25.11 -25.42
CA ALA A 35 -0.33 -26.28 -25.27
C ALA A 35 -1.80 -25.84 -25.12
N HIS A 36 -2.05 -24.79 -24.38
CA HIS A 36 -3.39 -24.23 -24.18
C HIS A 36 -3.97 -23.67 -25.49
N LEU A 37 -3.20 -22.87 -26.23
CA LEU A 37 -3.64 -22.26 -27.48
C LEU A 37 -3.84 -23.32 -28.59
N CYS A 38 -3.08 -24.44 -28.56
CA CYS A 38 -3.25 -25.57 -29.44
C CYS A 38 -4.39 -26.54 -29.02
N GLY A 39 -5.09 -26.25 -27.93
CA GLY A 39 -6.19 -27.09 -27.41
C GLY A 39 -5.74 -28.43 -26.81
N ARG A 40 -4.44 -28.59 -26.51
CA ARG A 40 -3.89 -29.82 -25.93
C ARG A 40 -4.13 -29.91 -24.42
N GLU A 41 -3.91 -28.81 -23.71
CA GLU A 41 -4.05 -28.75 -22.28
C GLU A 41 -4.58 -27.36 -21.87
N ALA A 42 -5.62 -27.34 -21.02
CA ALA A 42 -6.21 -26.08 -20.58
C ALA A 42 -5.41 -25.50 -19.41
N LEU A 43 -5.03 -24.22 -19.49
CA LEU A 43 -4.43 -23.53 -18.37
C LEU A 43 -5.42 -23.41 -17.20
N PRO A 44 -4.97 -23.61 -15.96
CA PRO A 44 -5.80 -23.45 -14.78
C PRO A 44 -6.22 -21.97 -14.65
N ARG A 45 -7.43 -21.76 -14.13
CA ARG A 45 -7.85 -20.43 -13.69
C ARG A 45 -7.05 -20.02 -12.48
N ALA A 46 -6.59 -18.79 -12.47
CA ALA A 46 -5.94 -18.23 -11.30
C ALA A 46 -6.98 -18.13 -10.15
N SER A 47 -6.53 -18.41 -8.95
CA SER A 47 -7.31 -18.23 -7.73
C SER A 47 -6.72 -17.12 -6.88
N ALA A 48 -7.58 -16.37 -6.20
CA ALA A 48 -7.12 -15.36 -5.26
C ALA A 48 -6.22 -16.01 -4.18
N PRO A 49 -5.15 -15.35 -3.78
CA PRO A 49 -4.29 -15.85 -2.70
C PRO A 49 -5.13 -15.99 -1.42
N ALA A 50 -4.74 -16.96 -0.58
CA ALA A 50 -5.38 -17.16 0.71
C ALA A 50 -5.36 -15.84 1.50
N GLN A 51 -6.53 -15.43 1.99
CA GLN A 51 -6.68 -14.21 2.77
C GLN A 51 -5.82 -14.30 4.03
N ARG A 52 -4.80 -13.49 4.12
CA ARG A 52 -4.04 -13.30 5.35
C ARG A 52 -4.81 -12.34 6.27
N ALA A 53 -4.54 -12.41 7.56
CA ALA A 53 -5.13 -11.48 8.51
C ALA A 53 -4.77 -10.04 8.15
N ALA A 54 -5.77 -9.16 8.14
CA ALA A 54 -5.57 -7.73 7.93
C ALA A 54 -4.61 -7.15 9.01
N PRO A 55 -3.85 -6.10 8.69
CA PRO A 55 -3.00 -5.44 9.66
C PRO A 55 -3.86 -4.88 10.80
N VAL A 56 -3.48 -5.19 12.03
CA VAL A 56 -4.13 -4.63 13.22
C VAL A 56 -3.39 -3.34 13.59
N TRP A 57 -4.08 -2.22 13.48
CA TRP A 57 -3.56 -0.94 13.92
C TRP A 57 -3.84 -0.71 15.41
N PRO A 58 -2.92 -0.04 16.16
CA PRO A 58 -3.19 0.31 17.54
C PRO A 58 -4.35 1.30 17.62
N ASP A 59 -5.24 1.09 18.59
CA ASP A 59 -6.42 1.92 18.78
C ASP A 59 -6.07 3.27 19.45
N LEU A 60 -6.71 4.35 19.00
CA LEU A 60 -6.59 5.66 19.61
C LEU A 60 -7.18 5.67 21.05
N ALA A 61 -8.12 4.79 21.35
CA ALA A 61 -8.70 4.62 22.69
C ALA A 61 -7.67 4.25 23.75
N ASP A 62 -6.57 3.58 23.37
CA ASP A 62 -5.49 3.21 24.27
C ASP A 62 -4.66 4.42 24.76
N VAL A 63 -4.77 5.55 24.09
CA VAL A 63 -4.04 6.76 24.44
C VAL A 63 -4.71 7.45 25.59
N ARG A 64 -4.07 7.47 26.74
CA ARG A 64 -4.56 8.18 27.92
C ARG A 64 -4.13 9.65 27.90
N GLY A 65 -5.08 10.54 28.20
CA GLY A 65 -4.84 11.98 28.15
C GLY A 65 -4.74 12.51 26.72
N GLN A 66 -3.94 13.55 26.52
CA GLN A 66 -3.64 14.15 25.20
C GLN A 66 -4.90 14.53 24.38
N LEU A 67 -5.94 15.03 25.03
CA LEU A 67 -7.26 15.26 24.42
C LEU A 67 -7.21 16.11 23.16
N GLN A 68 -6.37 17.16 23.15
CA GLN A 68 -6.22 18.04 21.98
C GLN A 68 -5.57 17.31 20.80
N ALA A 69 -4.49 16.54 21.04
CA ALA A 69 -3.80 15.80 19.99
C ALA A 69 -4.65 14.64 19.43
N ARG A 70 -5.40 13.96 20.30
CA ARG A 70 -6.38 12.93 19.89
C ARG A 70 -7.46 13.55 19.00
N ARG A 71 -8.05 14.69 19.45
CA ARG A 71 -9.08 15.39 18.67
C ARG A 71 -8.53 15.89 17.33
N ALA A 72 -7.29 16.38 17.30
CA ALA A 72 -6.64 16.78 16.05
C ALA A 72 -6.47 15.60 15.08
N LEU A 73 -6.11 14.40 15.57
CA LEU A 73 -6.04 13.18 14.75
C LEU A 73 -7.40 12.79 14.16
N GLU A 74 -8.46 12.82 14.95
CA GLU A 74 -9.82 12.53 14.49
C GLU A 74 -10.25 13.49 13.37
N ILE A 75 -9.98 14.79 13.53
CA ILE A 75 -10.30 15.81 12.52
C ILE A 75 -9.45 15.60 11.27
N ALA A 76 -8.15 15.32 11.43
CA ALA A 76 -7.25 15.05 10.31
C ALA A 76 -7.68 13.81 9.53
N ALA A 77 -8.08 12.74 10.23
CA ALA A 77 -8.59 11.52 9.59
C ALA A 77 -9.90 11.78 8.84
N ALA A 78 -10.85 12.49 9.46
CA ALA A 78 -12.16 12.76 8.86
C ALA A 78 -12.08 13.69 7.63
N GLY A 79 -11.11 14.62 7.62
CA GLY A 79 -10.96 15.60 6.54
C GLY A 79 -9.79 15.35 5.60
N SER A 80 -9.09 14.21 5.72
CA SER A 80 -7.88 13.92 4.94
C SER A 80 -6.84 15.04 5.03
N HIS A 81 -6.67 15.62 6.24
CA HIS A 81 -5.76 16.74 6.46
C HIS A 81 -4.36 16.27 6.87
N SER A 82 -3.35 17.02 6.45
CA SER A 82 -2.02 16.90 7.01
C SER A 82 -1.97 17.44 8.45
N LEU A 83 -1.18 16.79 9.31
CA LEU A 83 -1.06 17.15 10.71
C LEU A 83 0.41 17.26 11.10
N LEU A 84 0.77 18.34 11.81
CA LEU A 84 2.09 18.54 12.38
C LEU A 84 2.02 18.45 13.92
N PHE A 85 2.77 17.51 14.48
CA PHE A 85 3.00 17.44 15.92
C PHE A 85 4.30 18.16 16.29
N SER A 86 4.20 19.15 17.18
CA SER A 86 5.34 19.84 17.76
C SER A 86 5.34 19.66 19.29
N GLY A 87 6.50 19.44 19.86
CA GLY A 87 6.65 19.27 21.32
C GLY A 87 7.96 18.56 21.68
N PRO A 88 8.30 18.52 22.99
CA PRO A 88 9.52 17.91 23.47
C PRO A 88 9.59 16.41 23.19
N PRO A 89 10.78 15.80 23.23
CA PRO A 89 10.92 14.36 23.10
C PRO A 89 10.14 13.63 24.21
N GLY A 90 9.69 12.40 23.91
CA GLY A 90 8.95 11.57 24.87
C GLY A 90 7.45 11.92 25.05
N THR A 91 6.92 12.91 24.35
CA THR A 91 5.49 13.29 24.46
C THR A 91 4.55 12.38 23.66
N GLY A 92 5.03 11.33 23.01
CA GLY A 92 4.20 10.35 22.31
C GLY A 92 3.76 10.76 20.91
N LYS A 93 4.46 11.68 20.24
CA LYS A 93 4.15 12.11 18.85
C LYS A 93 4.10 10.93 17.88
N SER A 94 5.13 10.10 17.83
CA SER A 94 5.21 8.92 16.96
C SER A 94 4.16 7.87 17.33
N MET A 95 3.85 7.72 18.63
CA MET A 95 2.79 6.85 19.12
C MET A 95 1.41 7.29 18.61
N LEU A 96 1.14 8.59 18.59
CA LEU A 96 -0.11 9.15 18.05
C LEU A 96 -0.19 8.98 16.54
N ALA A 97 0.90 9.30 15.83
CA ALA A 97 0.97 9.15 14.38
C ALA A 97 0.72 7.71 13.90
N ALA A 98 1.24 6.72 14.62
CA ALA A 98 1.03 5.30 14.31
C ALA A 98 -0.44 4.84 14.45
N ARG A 99 -1.31 5.65 15.06
CA ARG A 99 -2.75 5.37 15.20
C ARG A 99 -3.60 5.97 14.09
N LEU A 100 -3.04 6.89 13.31
CA LEU A 100 -3.77 7.53 12.23
C LEU A 100 -4.31 6.54 11.20
N PRO A 101 -3.56 5.50 10.75
CA PRO A 101 -4.09 4.52 9.80
C PRO A 101 -5.34 3.80 10.28
N GLY A 102 -5.44 3.52 11.57
CA GLY A 102 -6.62 2.86 12.17
C GLY A 102 -7.86 3.75 12.28
N LEU A 103 -7.72 5.06 12.09
CA LEU A 103 -8.82 6.02 12.06
C LEU A 103 -9.35 6.29 10.65
N LEU A 104 -8.56 5.97 9.64
CA LEU A 104 -8.92 6.20 8.25
C LEU A 104 -9.87 5.08 7.77
N PRO A 105 -10.87 5.41 6.93
CA PRO A 105 -11.68 4.39 6.28
C PRO A 105 -10.81 3.56 5.32
N ASP A 106 -11.19 2.31 5.11
CA ASP A 106 -10.59 1.48 4.07
C ASP A 106 -10.68 2.17 2.70
N LEU A 107 -9.82 1.74 1.78
CA LEU A 107 -9.83 2.22 0.39
C LEU A 107 -11.10 1.75 -0.32
N GLU A 108 -11.64 2.58 -1.21
CA GLU A 108 -12.60 2.12 -2.20
C GLU A 108 -11.91 1.23 -3.24
N GLU A 109 -12.68 0.39 -3.96
CA GLU A 109 -12.10 -0.57 -4.92
C GLU A 109 -11.20 0.11 -5.97
N ALA A 110 -11.62 1.26 -6.50
CA ALA A 110 -10.83 2.02 -7.46
C ALA A 110 -9.53 2.54 -6.84
N GLU A 111 -9.59 3.11 -5.64
CA GLU A 111 -8.43 3.58 -4.87
C GLU A 111 -7.47 2.44 -4.54
N ALA A 112 -8.02 1.28 -4.15
CA ALA A 112 -7.25 0.09 -3.83
C ALA A 112 -6.46 -0.42 -5.04
N LEU A 113 -7.06 -0.41 -6.24
CA LEU A 113 -6.40 -0.81 -7.48
C LEU A 113 -5.28 0.16 -7.89
N GLU A 114 -5.48 1.47 -7.72
CA GLU A 114 -4.43 2.47 -7.97
C GLU A 114 -3.23 2.25 -7.03
N THR A 115 -3.48 2.08 -5.75
CA THR A 115 -2.46 1.81 -4.75
C THR A 115 -1.74 0.48 -5.02
N ALA A 116 -2.50 -0.57 -5.36
CA ALA A 116 -1.97 -1.88 -5.72
C ALA A 116 -1.03 -1.81 -6.93
N ALA A 117 -1.37 -1.02 -7.97
CA ALA A 117 -0.52 -0.85 -9.15
C ALA A 117 0.84 -0.23 -8.80
N VAL A 118 0.86 0.78 -7.91
CA VAL A 118 2.10 1.39 -7.44
C VAL A 118 2.95 0.40 -6.63
N LEU A 119 2.32 -0.32 -5.71
CA LEU A 119 3.00 -1.29 -4.84
C LEU A 119 3.50 -2.51 -5.62
N SER A 120 2.73 -3.00 -6.59
CA SER A 120 3.12 -4.11 -7.48
C SER A 120 4.33 -3.71 -8.34
N GLY A 121 4.33 -2.51 -8.92
CA GLY A 121 5.48 -1.99 -9.68
C GLY A 121 6.76 -1.87 -8.84
N ALA A 122 6.64 -1.72 -7.52
CA ALA A 122 7.75 -1.72 -6.56
C ALA A 122 8.12 -3.15 -6.06
N GLY A 123 7.32 -4.17 -6.36
CA GLY A 123 7.47 -5.52 -5.80
C GLY A 123 7.08 -5.62 -4.32
N LEU A 124 6.21 -4.71 -3.84
CA LEU A 124 5.78 -4.60 -2.44
C LEU A 124 4.28 -4.90 -2.26
N PHE A 125 3.62 -5.37 -3.31
CA PHE A 125 2.20 -5.71 -3.23
C PHE A 125 1.95 -6.85 -2.23
N ASP A 126 0.94 -6.66 -1.38
CA ASP A 126 0.44 -7.68 -0.46
C ASP A 126 -1.09 -7.73 -0.55
N ALA A 127 -1.63 -8.82 -1.06
CA ALA A 127 -3.07 -9.01 -1.23
C ALA A 127 -3.88 -8.85 0.08
N ALA A 128 -3.28 -9.17 1.23
CA ALA A 128 -3.90 -8.98 2.54
C ALA A 128 -4.13 -7.51 2.90
N ARG A 129 -3.44 -6.61 2.22
CA ARG A 129 -3.48 -5.17 2.46
C ARG A 129 -4.19 -4.39 1.36
N LEU A 130 -4.79 -5.06 0.39
CA LEU A 130 -5.37 -4.41 -0.79
C LEU A 130 -6.32 -3.26 -0.44
N MET A 131 -7.20 -3.45 0.54
CA MET A 131 -8.19 -2.44 0.93
C MET A 131 -7.66 -1.47 2.00
N HIS A 132 -6.46 -1.70 2.55
CA HIS A 132 -5.93 -0.89 3.63
C HIS A 132 -5.02 0.21 3.11
N ARG A 133 -5.16 1.39 3.68
CA ARG A 133 -4.31 2.54 3.34
C ARG A 133 -2.86 2.27 3.72
N PRO A 134 -1.89 2.47 2.81
CA PRO A 134 -0.49 2.28 3.12
C PRO A 134 -0.02 3.26 4.20
N PHE A 135 0.84 2.78 5.09
CA PHE A 135 1.54 3.61 6.07
C PHE A 135 3.03 3.50 5.83
N ARG A 136 3.66 4.63 5.53
CA ARG A 136 5.09 4.72 5.26
C ARG A 136 5.74 5.65 6.27
N ALA A 137 6.81 5.18 6.89
CA ALA A 137 7.57 5.92 7.90
C ALA A 137 9.06 5.82 7.59
N PRO A 138 9.56 6.55 6.57
CA PRO A 138 10.97 6.56 6.24
C PRO A 138 11.79 7.17 7.37
N HIS A 139 12.99 6.64 7.57
CA HIS A 139 13.94 7.23 8.51
C HIS A 139 14.44 8.58 7.99
N HIS A 140 14.73 9.55 8.86
CA HIS A 140 15.21 10.88 8.49
C HIS A 140 16.51 10.88 7.66
N SER A 141 17.33 9.82 7.74
CA SER A 141 18.51 9.63 6.90
C SER A 141 18.22 9.15 5.48
N ALA A 142 16.93 8.96 5.11
CA ALA A 142 16.58 8.56 3.76
C ALA A 142 17.05 9.59 2.73
N SER A 143 17.60 9.11 1.61
CA SER A 143 18.05 9.98 0.55
C SER A 143 16.83 10.60 -0.21
N MET A 144 17.06 11.72 -0.89
CA MET A 144 16.07 12.34 -1.78
C MET A 144 15.47 11.30 -2.75
N ALA A 145 16.32 10.50 -3.40
CA ALA A 145 15.86 9.46 -4.33
C ALA A 145 15.02 8.36 -3.66
N ALA A 146 15.27 8.05 -2.38
CA ALA A 146 14.43 7.11 -1.64
C ALA A 146 13.05 7.71 -1.34
N LEU A 147 12.96 9.01 -1.09
CA LEU A 147 11.70 9.68 -0.79
C LEU A 147 10.87 9.99 -2.04
N THR A 148 11.48 10.57 -3.07
CA THR A 148 10.77 11.02 -4.28
C THR A 148 10.77 10.00 -5.41
N GLY A 149 11.60 8.99 -5.32
CA GLY A 149 11.80 8.01 -6.39
C GLY A 149 12.91 8.41 -7.36
N GLY A 150 13.22 7.53 -8.29
CA GLY A 150 14.28 7.74 -9.30
C GLY A 150 15.49 6.82 -9.09
N GLY A 151 16.68 7.32 -9.42
CA GLY A 151 17.94 6.55 -9.38
C GLY A 151 18.24 5.82 -10.68
N LEU A 152 19.36 5.07 -10.73
CA LEU A 152 19.80 4.30 -11.89
C LEU A 152 18.76 3.26 -12.36
N LYS A 153 18.04 2.66 -11.43
CA LYS A 153 16.83 1.87 -11.68
C LYS A 153 15.66 2.69 -11.17
N VAL A 154 14.85 3.22 -12.08
CA VAL A 154 13.66 4.01 -11.71
C VAL A 154 12.77 3.16 -10.81
N ARG A 155 12.58 3.62 -9.57
CA ARG A 155 11.68 3.00 -8.59
C ARG A 155 10.82 4.07 -7.93
N PRO A 156 9.57 3.75 -7.57
CA PRO A 156 8.76 4.67 -6.79
C PRO A 156 9.41 4.94 -5.42
N GLY A 157 9.39 6.19 -5.00
CA GLY A 157 9.85 6.58 -3.68
C GLY A 157 8.77 6.45 -2.62
N GLU A 158 9.13 6.73 -1.36
CA GLU A 158 8.22 6.62 -0.21
C GLU A 158 6.95 7.49 -0.37
N VAL A 159 7.05 8.64 -1.03
CA VAL A 159 5.90 9.51 -1.35
C VAL A 159 4.91 8.78 -2.24
N SER A 160 5.40 8.12 -3.30
CA SER A 160 4.56 7.34 -4.20
C SER A 160 4.01 6.08 -3.53
N LEU A 161 4.82 5.42 -2.69
CA LEU A 161 4.40 4.22 -1.95
C LEU A 161 3.38 4.53 -0.84
N ALA A 162 3.27 5.79 -0.41
CA ALA A 162 2.25 6.27 0.51
C ALA A 162 0.97 6.77 -0.19
N HIS A 163 0.83 6.52 -1.50
CA HIS A 163 -0.33 6.96 -2.28
C HIS A 163 -1.66 6.56 -1.61
N LEU A 164 -2.59 7.52 -1.48
CA LEU A 164 -3.87 7.37 -0.80
C LEU A 164 -3.79 6.88 0.67
N GLY A 165 -2.60 6.97 1.26
CA GLY A 165 -2.32 6.53 2.62
C GLY A 165 -1.70 7.61 3.48
N VAL A 166 -0.79 7.21 4.36
CA VAL A 166 -0.11 8.08 5.32
C VAL A 166 1.40 8.01 5.11
N LEU A 167 2.01 9.16 4.85
CA LEU A 167 3.44 9.35 4.95
C LEU A 167 3.75 10.03 6.29
N PHE A 168 4.40 9.31 7.19
CA PHE A 168 4.82 9.83 8.48
C PHE A 168 6.31 10.17 8.46
N LEU A 169 6.63 11.44 8.67
CA LEU A 169 8.00 11.93 8.75
C LEU A 169 8.31 12.27 10.22
N ASP A 170 8.97 11.35 10.91
CA ASP A 170 9.44 11.59 12.28
C ASP A 170 10.73 12.40 12.24
N GLU A 171 10.93 13.26 13.25
CA GLU A 171 12.10 14.15 13.33
C GLU A 171 12.27 15.00 12.06
N LEU A 172 11.20 15.60 11.56
CA LEU A 172 11.18 16.39 10.31
C LEU A 172 12.36 17.37 10.15
N PRO A 173 12.87 18.07 11.20
CA PRO A 173 14.02 18.95 11.08
C PRO A 173 15.36 18.25 10.75
N GLU A 174 15.46 16.93 10.98
CA GLU A 174 16.65 16.14 10.70
C GLU A 174 16.73 15.68 9.24
N PHE A 175 15.64 15.79 8.49
CA PHE A 175 15.69 15.52 7.05
C PHE A 175 16.55 16.53 6.32
N GLN A 176 17.21 16.08 5.26
CA GLN A 176 18.03 16.98 4.44
C GLN A 176 17.18 18.10 3.84
N ARG A 177 17.67 19.36 3.91
CA ARG A 177 16.93 20.54 3.42
C ARG A 177 16.37 20.45 2.00
N PRO A 178 17.00 19.73 1.04
CA PRO A 178 16.43 19.55 -0.30
C PRO A 178 15.23 18.62 -0.36
N VAL A 179 14.95 17.87 0.70
CA VAL A 179 13.80 16.97 0.85
C VAL A 179 12.58 17.73 1.33
#